data_0991d574ac587d3b46bdbdf593e61672
#
_entry.id   0991d574ac587d3b46bdbdf593e61672
#
_cell.length_a   1.000
_cell.length_b   1.000
_cell.length_c   1.000
_cell.angle_alpha   90.00
_cell.angle_beta   90.00
_cell.angle_gamma   90.00
#
_symmetry.space_group_name_H-M   'P 1'
#
loop_
_entity.id
_entity.type
_entity.pdbx_description
1 polymer ?
#
loop_
_entity_poly.entity_id
_entity_poly.type
_entity_poly.pdbx_seq_one_letter_code
_entity_poly.pdbx_strand_id
1 'polypeptide(L)'
;MIDSHPALCHYFAGFAFSSGGISIGLRVSILASGSSGNLTLLETESTRILVDAGLGKRETLARLASIQRDLDRLDAVLITHEHADHCNGLPQVLGLWKTPLYVTEPTMAALQRCLPETFRKRLNGVETIEPGQCFSIGDIDVHAFAIPHDAADPIGFTFRANGAKVAVCTDLGYMPQLVKVHLRETHCLILESNHDLDMLKVGPYPWVVKQRVLSRTGHLSNHAVSEYLADPDGFDAVARYLVLAHISRENNNPDVARISAEEALTRRPVESTFSGELLIASQDSPLRPLEL
;
A
#
# COMPACT_ATOMS: atom_id res chain seq x y z
N MET A 1 1.55 -2.96 -40.51
CA MET A 1 1.91 -4.09 -39.65
C MET A 1 3.16 -3.68 -38.91
N ILE A 2 3.00 -3.23 -37.66
CA ILE A 2 4.10 -2.97 -36.74
C ILE A 2 3.67 -3.65 -35.43
N ASP A 3 4.32 -4.77 -35.15
CA ASP A 3 4.16 -5.53 -33.92
C ASP A 3 4.71 -4.72 -32.71
N SER A 4 3.82 -4.32 -31.82
CA SER A 4 4.19 -3.80 -30.52
C SER A 4 4.09 -4.93 -29.47
N HIS A 5 5.19 -5.63 -29.25
CA HIS A 5 5.33 -6.51 -28.10
C HIS A 5 5.43 -5.68 -26.80
N PRO A 6 4.72 -6.05 -25.72
CA PRO A 6 4.94 -5.44 -24.42
C PRO A 6 6.33 -5.85 -23.92
N ALA A 7 7.13 -4.84 -23.54
CA ALA A 7 8.45 -5.03 -22.98
C ALA A 7 8.36 -5.79 -21.65
N LEU A 8 8.88 -7.02 -21.63
CA LEU A 8 9.20 -7.75 -20.43
C LEU A 8 10.24 -6.94 -19.63
N CYS A 9 9.94 -6.60 -18.39
CA CYS A 9 10.91 -6.04 -17.45
C CYS A 9 12.12 -6.98 -17.34
N HIS A 10 13.19 -6.68 -18.05
CA HIS A 10 14.45 -7.43 -17.97
C HIS A 10 15.14 -7.10 -16.64
N TYR A 11 15.38 -8.14 -15.86
CA TYR A 11 16.24 -8.12 -14.68
C TYR A 11 17.66 -7.70 -15.09
N PHE A 12 18.07 -6.48 -14.77
CA PHE A 12 19.48 -6.09 -14.80
C PHE A 12 20.11 -6.34 -13.43
N ALA A 13 20.88 -7.41 -13.32
CA ALA A 13 21.84 -7.61 -12.24
C ALA A 13 23.10 -6.80 -12.56
N GLY A 14 23.31 -5.72 -11.85
CA GLY A 14 24.55 -4.93 -11.89
C GLY A 14 24.91 -4.47 -10.48
N PHE A 15 25.66 -5.32 -9.74
CA PHE A 15 26.21 -4.93 -8.44
C PHE A 15 27.45 -4.08 -8.63
N ALA A 16 27.39 -2.80 -8.24
CA ALA A 16 28.57 -2.00 -7.94
C ALA A 16 28.65 -1.79 -6.42
N PHE A 17 29.59 -2.43 -5.76
CA PHE A 17 29.90 -2.16 -4.35
C PHE A 17 30.67 -0.85 -4.27
N SER A 18 30.14 0.16 -3.59
CA SER A 18 30.86 1.32 -3.11
C SER A 18 30.95 1.31 -1.58
N SER A 19 32.10 1.68 -1.11
CA SER A 19 32.62 1.56 0.25
C SER A 19 31.95 2.50 1.26
N GLY A 20 31.49 1.95 2.41
CA GLY A 20 31.68 2.58 3.72
C GLY A 20 30.79 3.77 4.08
N GLY A 21 29.49 3.59 4.09
CA GLY A 21 28.51 4.32 4.90
C GLY A 21 27.40 3.34 5.25
N ILE A 22 26.76 3.47 6.41
CA ILE A 22 25.52 2.75 6.66
C ILE A 22 24.50 3.38 5.70
N SER A 23 24.41 2.85 4.49
CA SER A 23 23.37 3.24 3.54
C SER A 23 22.04 2.90 4.21
N ILE A 24 21.22 3.91 4.47
CA ILE A 24 19.84 3.68 4.86
C ILE A 24 19.22 2.99 3.64
N GLY A 25 18.88 1.72 3.78
CA GLY A 25 18.19 0.96 2.74
C GLY A 25 16.88 1.64 2.32
N LEU A 26 15.82 0.90 2.23
CA LEU A 26 14.47 1.46 2.01
C LEU A 26 13.76 1.53 3.38
N ARG A 27 13.31 2.71 3.77
CA ARG A 27 12.53 2.93 4.99
C ARG A 27 11.05 3.04 4.65
N VAL A 28 10.20 2.41 5.45
CA VAL A 28 8.75 2.45 5.33
C VAL A 28 8.14 2.98 6.62
N SER A 29 7.33 4.02 6.53
CA SER A 29 6.58 4.59 7.66
C SER A 29 5.09 4.58 7.34
N ILE A 30 4.33 3.68 7.96
CA ILE A 30 2.88 3.64 7.82
C ILE A 30 2.30 4.64 8.81
N LEU A 31 1.90 5.81 8.30
CA LEU A 31 1.43 6.92 9.12
C LEU A 31 -0.03 6.74 9.52
N ALA A 32 -0.82 6.10 8.68
CA ALA A 32 -2.21 5.72 8.96
C ALA A 32 -2.65 4.58 8.06
N SER A 33 -3.54 3.72 8.54
CA SER A 33 -4.17 2.69 7.72
C SER A 33 -5.56 2.35 8.23
N GLY A 34 -6.58 2.54 7.39
CA GLY A 34 -7.98 2.23 7.66
C GLY A 34 -8.95 3.23 7.04
N SER A 35 -10.26 3.01 7.21
CA SER A 35 -11.35 3.73 6.54
C SER A 35 -11.47 5.23 6.86
N SER A 36 -10.66 5.78 7.76
CA SER A 36 -10.61 7.24 8.03
C SER A 36 -9.38 7.91 7.44
N GLY A 37 -8.44 7.16 6.88
CA GLY A 37 -7.29 7.69 6.19
C GLY A 37 -6.15 6.71 6.06
N ASN A 38 -5.60 6.62 4.86
CA ASN A 38 -4.45 5.83 4.50
C ASN A 38 -3.32 6.76 4.08
N LEU A 39 -2.11 6.49 4.58
CA LEU A 39 -0.94 7.32 4.32
C LEU A 39 0.33 6.53 4.64
N THR A 40 1.12 6.20 3.63
CA THR A 40 2.38 5.49 3.79
C THR A 40 3.52 6.28 3.15
N LEU A 41 4.59 6.52 3.91
CA LEU A 41 5.80 7.18 3.45
C LEU A 41 6.89 6.14 3.19
N LEU A 42 7.49 6.18 1.99
CA LEU A 42 8.67 5.41 1.61
C LEU A 42 9.84 6.37 1.40
N GLU A 43 10.99 6.03 1.94
CA GLU A 43 12.17 6.89 1.91
C GLU A 43 13.44 6.09 1.65
N THR A 44 14.31 6.65 0.80
CA THR A 44 15.74 6.37 0.76
C THR A 44 16.50 7.59 1.30
N GLU A 45 17.83 7.61 1.16
CA GLU A 45 18.62 8.83 1.48
C GLU A 45 18.24 10.00 0.57
N SER A 46 17.88 9.73 -0.69
CA SER A 46 17.68 10.75 -1.72
C SER A 46 16.22 10.96 -2.12
N THR A 47 15.33 10.00 -1.92
CA THR A 47 13.96 10.01 -2.45
C THR A 47 12.92 9.81 -1.36
N ARG A 48 11.80 10.54 -1.45
CA ARG A 48 10.66 10.46 -0.54
C ARG A 48 9.37 10.38 -1.35
N ILE A 49 8.64 9.28 -1.17
CA ILE A 49 7.39 8.98 -1.86
C ILE A 49 6.27 8.80 -0.85
N LEU A 50 5.14 9.46 -1.07
CA LEU A 50 3.91 9.22 -0.33
C LEU A 50 2.97 8.35 -1.15
N VAL A 51 2.48 7.26 -0.55
CA VAL A 51 1.40 6.45 -1.10
C VAL A 51 0.13 6.80 -0.35
N ASP A 52 -0.85 7.26 -1.09
CA ASP A 52 -2.10 7.86 -0.65
C ASP A 52 -1.94 9.13 0.20
N ALA A 53 -3.03 9.87 0.35
CA ALA A 53 -3.09 11.12 1.09
C ALA A 53 -4.48 11.29 1.74
N GLY A 54 -4.91 10.29 2.52
CA GLY A 54 -6.21 10.27 3.18
C GLY A 54 -6.32 11.27 4.33
N LEU A 55 -5.18 11.66 4.94
CA LEU A 55 -5.15 12.56 6.08
C LEU A 55 -4.96 14.02 5.68
N GLY A 56 -5.67 14.93 6.36
CA GLY A 56 -5.48 16.36 6.20
C GLY A 56 -4.11 16.84 6.70
N LYS A 57 -3.67 18.02 6.22
CA LYS A 57 -2.34 18.63 6.50
C LYS A 57 -1.93 18.55 7.98
N ARG A 58 -2.81 18.98 8.90
CA ARG A 58 -2.47 19.02 10.33
C ARG A 58 -2.13 17.65 10.88
N GLU A 59 -2.95 16.66 10.54
CA GLU A 59 -2.77 15.29 11.00
C GLU A 59 -1.54 14.65 10.36
N THR A 60 -1.33 14.86 9.06
CA THR A 60 -0.13 14.38 8.35
C THR A 60 1.14 14.89 9.01
N LEU A 61 1.23 16.20 9.29
CA LEU A 61 2.40 16.79 9.94
C LEU A 61 2.58 16.30 11.39
N ALA A 62 1.48 16.15 12.15
CA ALA A 62 1.53 15.64 13.51
C ALA A 62 2.07 14.20 13.56
N ARG A 63 1.64 13.34 12.63
CA ARG A 63 2.12 11.95 12.54
C ARG A 63 3.57 11.85 12.09
N LEU A 64 3.98 12.65 11.14
CA LEU A 64 5.39 12.75 10.75
C LEU A 64 6.26 13.18 11.96
N ALA A 65 5.84 14.22 12.68
CA ALA A 65 6.57 14.69 13.86
C ALA A 65 6.64 13.61 14.96
N SER A 66 5.58 12.80 15.16
CA SER A 66 5.56 11.75 16.18
C SER A 66 6.56 10.61 15.91
N ILE A 67 6.95 10.42 14.65
CA ILE A 67 8.03 9.49 14.23
C ILE A 67 9.37 10.21 13.99
N GLN A 68 9.49 11.44 14.49
CA GLN A 68 10.70 12.27 14.36
C GLN A 68 11.09 12.55 12.89
N ARG A 69 10.08 12.74 12.03
CA ARG A 69 10.27 13.13 10.62
C ARG A 69 9.75 14.54 10.40
N ASP A 70 10.60 15.35 9.80
CA ASP A 70 10.25 16.66 9.25
C ASP A 70 10.67 16.64 7.78
N LEU A 71 9.68 16.68 6.90
CA LEU A 71 9.92 16.61 5.46
C LEU A 71 10.01 18.02 4.88
N ASP A 72 11.20 18.38 4.42
CA ASP A 72 11.47 19.60 3.66
C ASP A 72 10.96 19.50 2.22
N ARG A 73 10.92 18.30 1.67
CA ARG A 73 10.42 17.99 0.32
C ARG A 73 9.75 16.63 0.27
N LEU A 74 8.99 16.44 -0.79
CA LEU A 74 8.40 15.19 -1.20
C LEU A 74 8.58 15.06 -2.73
N ASP A 75 9.09 13.94 -3.20
CA ASP A 75 9.44 13.76 -4.61
C ASP A 75 8.24 13.26 -5.43
N ALA A 76 7.32 12.53 -4.81
CA ALA A 76 6.07 12.09 -5.44
C ALA A 76 4.95 11.82 -4.43
N VAL A 77 3.71 11.97 -4.89
CA VAL A 77 2.51 11.39 -4.28
C VAL A 77 1.92 10.39 -5.28
N LEU A 78 1.72 9.15 -4.86
CA LEU A 78 1.08 8.11 -5.64
C LEU A 78 -0.30 7.83 -5.04
N ILE A 79 -1.34 7.79 -5.86
CA ILE A 79 -2.70 7.47 -5.41
C ILE A 79 -3.10 6.09 -5.94
N THR A 80 -3.54 5.22 -5.03
CA THR A 80 -4.04 3.89 -5.35
C THR A 80 -5.40 3.93 -6.03
N HIS A 81 -6.31 4.75 -5.52
CA HIS A 81 -7.66 4.96 -6.06
C HIS A 81 -8.32 6.20 -5.42
N GLU A 82 -9.53 6.58 -5.90
CA GLU A 82 -10.18 7.85 -5.56
C GLU A 82 -11.02 7.86 -4.27
N HIS A 83 -11.10 6.79 -3.51
CA HIS A 83 -11.90 6.80 -2.27
C HIS A 83 -11.39 7.83 -1.26
N ALA A 84 -12.31 8.37 -0.48
CA ALA A 84 -12.09 9.52 0.38
C ALA A 84 -10.95 9.31 1.40
N ASP A 85 -10.86 8.11 1.95
CA ASP A 85 -9.82 7.72 2.92
C ASP A 85 -8.42 7.55 2.27
N HIS A 86 -8.31 7.62 0.94
CA HIS A 86 -7.04 7.65 0.20
C HIS A 86 -6.70 9.04 -0.35
N CYS A 87 -7.67 9.94 -0.50
CA CYS A 87 -7.44 11.19 -1.22
C CYS A 87 -7.96 12.48 -0.54
N ASN A 88 -8.69 12.43 0.59
CA ASN A 88 -9.25 13.62 1.24
C ASN A 88 -8.21 14.69 1.60
N GLY A 89 -7.00 14.30 1.96
CA GLY A 89 -5.90 15.21 2.28
C GLY A 89 -5.08 15.66 1.08
N LEU A 90 -5.28 15.04 -0.08
CA LEU A 90 -4.45 15.23 -1.28
C LEU A 90 -4.29 16.72 -1.68
N PRO A 91 -5.36 17.54 -1.73
CA PRO A 91 -5.20 18.96 -2.09
C PRO A 91 -4.28 19.72 -1.12
N GLN A 92 -4.26 19.31 0.15
CA GLN A 92 -3.46 19.97 1.19
C GLN A 92 -2.02 19.51 1.16
N VAL A 93 -1.78 18.21 0.92
CA VAL A 93 -0.47 17.59 0.77
C VAL A 93 0.26 18.17 -0.45
N LEU A 94 -0.39 18.19 -1.62
CA LEU A 94 0.19 18.78 -2.84
C LEU A 94 0.47 20.27 -2.68
N GLY A 95 -0.38 21.00 -1.95
CA GLY A 95 -0.16 22.41 -1.66
C GLY A 95 1.01 22.67 -0.70
N LEU A 96 1.37 21.70 0.13
CA LEU A 96 2.45 21.82 1.11
C LEU A 96 3.84 21.66 0.47
N TRP A 97 4.03 20.64 -0.36
CA TRP A 97 5.32 20.29 -0.94
C TRP A 97 5.45 20.58 -2.44
N LYS A 98 4.37 21.01 -3.12
CA LYS A 98 4.34 21.26 -4.57
C LYS A 98 4.88 20.07 -5.39
N THR A 99 4.42 18.90 -5.05
CA THR A 99 4.91 17.61 -5.51
C THR A 99 4.12 17.12 -6.71
N PRO A 100 4.71 16.40 -7.69
CA PRO A 100 3.99 15.73 -8.76
C PRO A 100 3.09 14.61 -8.21
N LEU A 101 1.94 14.43 -8.87
CA LEU A 101 0.94 13.41 -8.58
C LEU A 101 1.03 12.30 -9.63
N TYR A 102 1.23 11.06 -9.17
CA TYR A 102 1.17 9.85 -10.00
C TYR A 102 -0.18 9.15 -9.78
N VAL A 103 -0.92 8.94 -10.84
CA VAL A 103 -2.30 8.44 -10.75
C VAL A 103 -2.75 7.86 -12.10
N THR A 104 -3.65 6.87 -12.11
CA THR A 104 -4.25 6.39 -13.36
C THR A 104 -5.23 7.43 -13.93
N GLU A 105 -5.43 7.42 -15.26
CA GLU A 105 -6.34 8.38 -15.90
C GLU A 105 -7.79 8.27 -15.38
N PRO A 106 -8.38 7.07 -15.22
CA PRO A 106 -9.73 6.95 -14.66
C PRO A 106 -9.84 7.44 -13.21
N THR A 107 -8.83 7.14 -12.37
CA THR A 107 -8.76 7.64 -10.99
C THR A 107 -8.64 9.17 -10.96
N MET A 108 -7.81 9.76 -11.83
CA MET A 108 -7.70 11.22 -11.94
C MET A 108 -9.02 11.87 -12.36
N ALA A 109 -9.74 11.27 -13.33
CA ALA A 109 -11.05 11.75 -13.72
C ALA A 109 -12.09 11.68 -12.57
N ALA A 110 -12.01 10.65 -11.72
CA ALA A 110 -12.84 10.52 -10.53
C ALA A 110 -12.46 11.58 -9.47
N LEU A 111 -11.16 11.76 -9.18
CA LEU A 111 -10.67 12.79 -8.26
C LEU A 111 -11.12 14.21 -8.65
N GLN A 112 -11.13 14.53 -9.94
CA GLN A 112 -11.61 15.82 -10.45
C GLN A 112 -13.11 16.07 -10.22
N ARG A 113 -13.91 15.00 -10.08
CA ARG A 113 -15.34 15.12 -9.75
C ARG A 113 -15.58 15.25 -8.24
N CYS A 114 -14.76 14.61 -7.42
CA CYS A 114 -14.95 14.53 -5.97
C CYS A 114 -14.25 15.64 -5.19
N LEU A 115 -13.10 16.13 -5.70
CA LEU A 115 -12.29 17.13 -5.02
C LEU A 115 -12.68 18.57 -5.42
N PRO A 116 -12.46 19.56 -4.53
CA PRO A 116 -12.76 20.96 -4.81
C PRO A 116 -12.07 21.48 -6.07
N GLU A 117 -12.67 22.45 -6.77
CA GLU A 117 -12.06 23.07 -7.96
C GLU A 117 -10.66 23.65 -7.68
N THR A 118 -10.41 24.09 -6.45
CA THR A 118 -9.08 24.55 -6.01
C THR A 118 -8.00 23.46 -6.05
N PHE A 119 -8.38 22.17 -6.09
CA PHE A 119 -7.45 21.06 -6.26
C PHE A 119 -6.65 21.19 -7.55
N ARG A 120 -7.33 21.47 -8.68
CA ARG A 120 -6.68 21.63 -9.99
C ARG A 120 -5.60 22.73 -9.98
N LYS A 121 -5.81 23.80 -9.19
CA LYS A 121 -4.85 24.91 -9.05
C LYS A 121 -3.61 24.55 -8.22
N ARG A 122 -3.64 23.44 -7.49
CA ARG A 122 -2.53 22.97 -6.64
C ARG A 122 -1.72 21.86 -7.27
N LEU A 123 -2.14 21.34 -8.42
CA LEU A 123 -1.37 20.34 -9.16
C LEU A 123 -0.07 20.99 -9.67
N ASN A 124 1.06 20.37 -9.34
CA ASN A 124 2.41 20.78 -9.79
C ASN A 124 2.98 19.78 -10.78
N GLY A 125 2.15 19.14 -11.53
CA GLY A 125 2.43 18.04 -12.46
C GLY A 125 1.55 16.85 -12.15
N VAL A 126 1.10 16.19 -13.21
CA VAL A 126 0.38 14.93 -13.13
C VAL A 126 1.07 13.97 -14.07
N GLU A 127 1.55 12.89 -13.52
CA GLU A 127 2.14 11.77 -14.25
C GLU A 127 1.08 10.67 -14.32
N THR A 128 0.56 10.46 -15.51
CA THR A 128 -0.42 9.38 -15.75
C THR A 128 0.33 8.05 -15.81
N ILE A 129 -0.12 7.12 -14.99
CA ILE A 129 0.43 5.75 -14.91
C ILE A 129 -0.63 4.73 -15.28
N GLU A 130 -0.20 3.55 -15.69
CA GLU A 130 -1.08 2.44 -16.05
C GLU A 130 -0.80 1.20 -15.20
N PRO A 131 -1.82 0.36 -14.90
CA PRO A 131 -1.59 -0.95 -14.29
C PRO A 131 -0.64 -1.80 -15.16
N GLY A 132 0.39 -2.38 -14.54
CA GLY A 132 1.47 -3.11 -15.21
C GLY A 132 2.68 -2.26 -15.57
N GLN A 133 2.63 -0.94 -15.40
CA GLN A 133 3.73 -0.03 -15.71
C GLN A 133 4.83 -0.11 -14.64
N CYS A 134 6.10 -0.10 -15.11
CA CYS A 134 7.29 0.10 -14.30
C CYS A 134 7.88 1.48 -14.62
N PHE A 135 8.27 2.23 -13.58
CA PHE A 135 8.91 3.55 -13.70
C PHE A 135 9.78 3.81 -12.47
N SER A 136 10.61 4.83 -12.51
CA SER A 136 11.49 5.19 -11.38
C SER A 136 11.19 6.60 -10.89
N ILE A 137 11.24 6.79 -9.58
CA ILE A 137 11.20 8.10 -8.91
C ILE A 137 12.47 8.21 -8.10
N GLY A 138 13.40 9.06 -8.52
CA GLY A 138 14.73 9.12 -7.95
C GLY A 138 15.44 7.76 -8.04
N ASP A 139 15.81 7.21 -6.89
CA ASP A 139 16.47 5.91 -6.73
C ASP A 139 15.51 4.77 -6.33
N ILE A 140 14.21 4.98 -6.43
CA ILE A 140 13.18 3.98 -6.15
C ILE A 140 12.50 3.55 -7.46
N ASP A 141 12.59 2.26 -7.79
CA ASP A 141 11.83 1.66 -8.87
C ASP A 141 10.43 1.29 -8.39
N VAL A 142 9.42 1.72 -9.13
CA VAL A 142 8.00 1.55 -8.82
C VAL A 142 7.35 0.69 -9.88
N HIS A 143 6.54 -0.27 -9.45
CA HIS A 143 5.67 -1.03 -10.34
C HIS A 143 4.22 -0.93 -9.85
N ALA A 144 3.32 -0.44 -10.68
CA ALA A 144 1.88 -0.40 -10.44
C ALA A 144 1.23 -1.69 -10.96
N PHE A 145 0.27 -2.25 -10.23
CA PHE A 145 -0.48 -3.45 -10.65
C PHE A 145 -1.95 -3.33 -10.29
N ALA A 146 -2.83 -3.85 -11.15
CA ALA A 146 -4.27 -3.83 -10.93
C ALA A 146 -4.69 -4.68 -9.73
N ILE A 147 -5.63 -4.18 -8.94
CA ILE A 147 -6.28 -4.89 -7.84
C ILE A 147 -7.81 -4.88 -8.02
N PRO A 148 -8.53 -5.91 -7.57
CA PRO A 148 -10.00 -5.96 -7.68
C PRO A 148 -10.66 -5.16 -6.56
N HIS A 149 -11.07 -3.91 -6.84
CA HIS A 149 -11.79 -3.05 -5.92
C HIS A 149 -12.88 -2.25 -6.64
N ASP A 150 -13.87 -1.72 -5.91
CA ASP A 150 -14.99 -0.95 -6.45
C ASP A 150 -14.65 0.54 -6.63
N ALA A 151 -13.58 0.80 -7.36
CA ALA A 151 -13.06 2.12 -7.71
C ALA A 151 -12.88 2.25 -9.24
N ALA A 152 -12.50 3.43 -9.72
CA ALA A 152 -12.43 3.71 -11.15
C ALA A 152 -11.34 2.90 -11.87
N ASP A 153 -10.16 2.79 -11.26
CA ASP A 153 -9.03 2.00 -11.78
C ASP A 153 -8.02 1.75 -10.63
N PRO A 154 -8.39 0.87 -9.66
CA PRO A 154 -7.63 0.68 -8.44
C PRO A 154 -6.35 -0.11 -8.69
N ILE A 155 -5.25 0.37 -8.10
CA ILE A 155 -3.91 -0.22 -8.22
C ILE A 155 -3.24 -0.41 -6.87
N GLY A 156 -2.44 -1.47 -6.77
CA GLY A 156 -1.42 -1.62 -5.74
C GLY A 156 -0.04 -1.26 -6.29
N PHE A 157 0.93 -1.14 -5.40
CA PHE A 157 2.30 -0.78 -5.77
C PHE A 157 3.33 -1.72 -5.18
N THR A 158 4.40 -1.99 -5.94
CA THR A 158 5.66 -2.47 -5.37
C THR A 158 6.77 -1.45 -5.61
N PHE A 159 7.68 -1.35 -4.66
CA PHE A 159 8.83 -0.45 -4.66
C PHE A 159 10.09 -1.24 -4.48
N ARG A 160 11.13 -0.94 -5.26
CA ARG A 160 12.45 -1.55 -5.13
C ARG A 160 13.52 -0.47 -4.99
N ALA A 161 14.37 -0.58 -3.98
CA ALA A 161 15.55 0.26 -3.80
C ALA A 161 16.58 -0.49 -2.94
N ASN A 162 17.86 -0.33 -3.22
CA ASN A 162 18.96 -0.88 -2.41
C ASN A 162 18.85 -2.39 -2.09
N GLY A 163 18.30 -3.18 -3.03
CA GLY A 163 18.09 -4.62 -2.84
C GLY A 163 16.84 -5.00 -2.03
N ALA A 164 16.13 -4.04 -1.45
CA ALA A 164 14.87 -4.27 -0.76
C ALA A 164 13.66 -4.13 -1.71
N LYS A 165 12.58 -4.86 -1.39
CA LYS A 165 11.28 -4.74 -2.04
C LYS A 165 10.19 -4.51 -1.00
N VAL A 166 9.35 -3.52 -1.24
CA VAL A 166 8.14 -3.21 -0.46
C VAL A 166 6.92 -3.40 -1.34
N ALA A 167 5.83 -3.93 -0.81
CA ALA A 167 4.54 -3.97 -1.49
C ALA A 167 3.46 -3.30 -0.63
N VAL A 168 2.61 -2.48 -1.26
CA VAL A 168 1.41 -1.89 -0.70
C VAL A 168 0.22 -2.44 -1.47
N CYS A 169 -0.61 -3.24 -0.79
CA CYS A 169 -1.75 -3.94 -1.38
C CYS A 169 -2.93 -3.93 -0.40
N THR A 170 -3.66 -2.86 -0.40
CA THR A 170 -4.91 -2.66 0.36
C THR A 170 -6.08 -2.49 -0.59
N ASP A 171 -7.30 -2.63 -0.07
CA ASP A 171 -8.53 -2.42 -0.81
C ASP A 171 -8.69 -3.41 -1.98
N LEU A 172 -8.72 -4.71 -1.64
CA LEU A 172 -8.96 -5.75 -2.63
C LEU A 172 -10.00 -6.78 -2.14
N GLY A 173 -10.98 -7.08 -2.98
CA GLY A 173 -12.08 -7.97 -2.61
C GLY A 173 -11.70 -9.46 -2.59
N TYR A 174 -10.65 -9.86 -3.29
CA TYR A 174 -10.07 -11.20 -3.26
C TYR A 174 -8.60 -11.16 -3.73
N MET A 175 -7.87 -12.26 -3.54
CA MET A 175 -6.46 -12.39 -3.90
C MET A 175 -6.29 -13.09 -5.25
N PRO A 176 -6.20 -12.38 -6.39
CA PRO A 176 -5.94 -12.98 -7.70
C PRO A 176 -4.53 -13.58 -7.79
N GLN A 177 -4.35 -14.58 -8.64
CA GLN A 177 -3.03 -15.17 -8.87
C GLN A 177 -1.98 -14.13 -9.35
N LEU A 178 -2.40 -13.18 -10.17
CA LEU A 178 -1.51 -12.12 -10.64
C LEU A 178 -1.03 -11.23 -9.48
N VAL A 179 -1.91 -10.88 -8.54
CA VAL A 179 -1.51 -10.12 -7.34
C VAL A 179 -0.53 -10.94 -6.51
N LYS A 180 -0.78 -12.24 -6.27
CA LYS A 180 0.18 -13.11 -5.55
C LYS A 180 1.57 -13.07 -6.18
N VAL A 181 1.67 -13.07 -7.52
CA VAL A 181 2.96 -12.98 -8.24
C VAL A 181 3.66 -11.64 -7.96
N HIS A 182 2.93 -10.53 -7.95
CA HIS A 182 3.52 -9.21 -7.63
C HIS A 182 4.01 -9.12 -6.19
N LEU A 183 3.37 -9.83 -5.25
CA LEU A 183 3.72 -9.83 -3.84
C LEU A 183 4.90 -10.77 -3.50
N ARG A 184 5.37 -11.62 -4.40
CA ARG A 184 6.55 -12.47 -4.15
C ARG A 184 7.82 -11.66 -3.94
N GLU A 185 8.77 -12.23 -3.21
CA GLU A 185 10.09 -11.63 -2.89
C GLU A 185 9.97 -10.27 -2.20
N THR A 186 8.89 -10.05 -1.46
CA THR A 186 8.64 -8.78 -0.78
C THR A 186 9.22 -8.83 0.63
N HIS A 187 10.12 -7.89 0.96
CA HIS A 187 10.75 -7.79 2.27
C HIS A 187 9.87 -7.07 3.31
N CYS A 188 9.01 -6.15 2.85
CA CYS A 188 7.95 -5.54 3.68
C CYS A 188 6.63 -5.59 2.91
N LEU A 189 5.73 -6.46 3.35
CA LEU A 189 4.40 -6.61 2.76
C LEU A 189 3.36 -5.90 3.62
N ILE A 190 2.75 -4.84 3.08
CA ILE A 190 1.59 -4.15 3.65
C ILE A 190 0.37 -4.72 2.94
N LEU A 191 -0.40 -5.54 3.66
CA LEU A 191 -1.52 -6.29 3.11
C LEU A 191 -2.81 -5.99 3.89
N GLU A 192 -3.91 -5.81 3.17
CA GLU A 192 -5.22 -5.68 3.78
C GLU A 192 -5.60 -6.90 4.62
N SER A 193 -6.21 -6.64 5.79
CA SER A 193 -6.97 -7.62 6.60
C SER A 193 -8.19 -6.91 7.21
N ASN A 194 -9.18 -6.60 6.34
CA ASN A 194 -10.20 -5.62 6.65
C ASN A 194 -11.20 -6.09 7.70
N HIS A 195 -11.79 -7.28 7.53
CA HIS A 195 -12.91 -7.69 8.38
C HIS A 195 -12.82 -9.15 8.81
N ASP A 196 -13.35 -9.41 9.99
CA ASP A 196 -13.72 -10.74 10.44
C ASP A 196 -15.12 -11.09 9.90
N LEU A 197 -15.29 -12.32 9.40
CA LEU A 197 -16.55 -12.73 8.76
C LEU A 197 -17.73 -12.76 9.73
N ASP A 198 -17.51 -13.17 10.97
CA ASP A 198 -18.58 -13.28 11.95
C ASP A 198 -18.92 -11.91 12.56
N MET A 199 -17.90 -11.08 12.84
CA MET A 199 -18.12 -9.70 13.24
C MET A 199 -18.88 -8.91 12.17
N LEU A 200 -18.56 -9.08 10.89
CA LEU A 200 -19.27 -8.43 9.79
C LEU A 200 -20.74 -8.92 9.71
N LYS A 201 -21.00 -10.22 9.88
CA LYS A 201 -22.37 -10.76 9.85
C LYS A 201 -23.26 -10.16 10.92
N VAL A 202 -22.74 -10.05 12.17
CA VAL A 202 -23.51 -9.55 13.31
C VAL A 202 -23.37 -8.03 13.51
N GLY A 203 -22.39 -7.40 12.88
CA GLY A 203 -22.05 -5.99 13.02
C GLY A 203 -23.16 -5.02 12.57
N PRO A 204 -22.99 -3.72 12.84
CA PRO A 204 -24.05 -2.72 12.67
C PRO A 204 -24.34 -2.31 11.22
N TYR A 205 -23.50 -2.72 10.27
CA TYR A 205 -23.64 -2.29 8.87
C TYR A 205 -24.97 -2.79 8.26
N PRO A 206 -25.67 -1.94 7.46
CA PRO A 206 -26.79 -2.37 6.66
C PRO A 206 -26.42 -3.52 5.71
N TRP A 207 -27.37 -4.39 5.40
CA TRP A 207 -27.11 -5.57 4.56
C TRP A 207 -26.45 -5.25 3.22
N VAL A 208 -26.86 -4.18 2.56
CA VAL A 208 -26.26 -3.71 1.30
C VAL A 208 -24.78 -3.40 1.45
N VAL A 209 -24.36 -2.78 2.56
CA VAL A 209 -22.96 -2.50 2.85
C VAL A 209 -22.19 -3.79 3.13
N LYS A 210 -22.78 -4.73 3.89
CA LYS A 210 -22.17 -6.06 4.13
C LYS A 210 -21.96 -6.81 2.82
N GLN A 211 -22.94 -6.81 1.92
CA GLN A 211 -22.81 -7.42 0.60
C GLN A 211 -21.69 -6.77 -0.24
N ARG A 212 -21.56 -5.44 -0.19
CA ARG A 212 -20.47 -4.71 -0.86
C ARG A 212 -19.12 -5.15 -0.30
N VAL A 213 -18.93 -5.15 1.02
CA VAL A 213 -17.68 -5.56 1.69
C VAL A 213 -17.31 -7.00 1.33
N LEU A 214 -18.27 -7.92 1.30
CA LEU A 214 -18.08 -9.34 0.96
C LEU A 214 -17.92 -9.62 -0.55
N SER A 215 -18.11 -8.61 -1.39
CA SER A 215 -18.06 -8.82 -2.85
C SER A 215 -16.63 -9.04 -3.35
N ARG A 216 -16.52 -9.53 -4.60
CA ARG A 216 -15.20 -9.69 -5.26
C ARG A 216 -14.46 -8.37 -5.53
N THR A 217 -15.12 -7.25 -5.34
CA THR A 217 -14.55 -5.91 -5.42
C THR A 217 -14.66 -5.15 -4.09
N GLY A 218 -14.96 -5.86 -2.99
CA GLY A 218 -15.02 -5.31 -1.64
C GLY A 218 -13.65 -5.30 -0.98
N HIS A 219 -13.53 -6.01 0.16
CA HIS A 219 -12.31 -6.04 0.97
C HIS A 219 -11.94 -7.46 1.41
N LEU A 220 -10.65 -7.72 1.65
CA LEU A 220 -10.18 -9.00 2.16
C LEU A 220 -10.63 -9.23 3.60
N SER A 221 -11.18 -10.41 3.85
CA SER A 221 -11.42 -10.89 5.22
C SER A 221 -10.14 -11.45 5.84
N ASN A 222 -10.09 -11.52 7.19
CA ASN A 222 -9.06 -12.23 7.92
C ASN A 222 -8.90 -13.67 7.41
N HIS A 223 -10.01 -14.31 7.04
CA HIS A 223 -10.02 -15.67 6.48
C HIS A 223 -9.28 -15.76 5.14
N ALA A 224 -9.57 -14.85 4.21
CA ALA A 224 -8.89 -14.83 2.90
C ALA A 224 -7.38 -14.53 3.03
N VAL A 225 -7.01 -13.65 3.98
CA VAL A 225 -5.60 -13.41 4.33
C VAL A 225 -4.97 -14.67 4.89
N SER A 226 -5.65 -15.39 5.80
CA SER A 226 -5.16 -16.65 6.38
C SER A 226 -4.92 -17.73 5.32
N GLU A 227 -5.83 -17.86 4.34
CA GLU A 227 -5.64 -18.77 3.22
C GLU A 227 -4.40 -18.41 2.40
N TYR A 228 -4.19 -17.13 2.10
CA TYR A 228 -3.01 -16.65 1.36
C TYR A 228 -1.72 -16.90 2.15
N LEU A 229 -1.69 -16.60 3.45
CA LEU A 229 -0.52 -16.75 4.29
C LEU A 229 -0.14 -18.22 4.53
N ALA A 230 -1.13 -19.12 4.62
CA ALA A 230 -0.90 -20.55 4.81
C ALA A 230 -0.42 -21.25 3.53
N ASP A 231 -0.72 -20.69 2.36
CA ASP A 231 -0.36 -21.26 1.04
C ASP A 231 1.11 -20.95 0.69
N PRO A 232 2.03 -21.94 0.69
CA PRO A 232 3.45 -21.70 0.35
C PRO A 232 3.66 -21.29 -1.12
N ASP A 233 2.74 -21.64 -2.01
CA ASP A 233 2.78 -21.22 -3.41
C ASP A 233 2.22 -19.78 -3.59
N GLY A 234 1.45 -19.31 -2.62
CA GLY A 234 0.93 -17.94 -2.57
C GLY A 234 1.92 -16.98 -1.92
N PHE A 235 2.14 -17.14 -0.62
CA PHE A 235 3.06 -16.33 0.19
C PHE A 235 4.39 -17.06 0.36
N ASP A 236 5.49 -16.46 -0.10
CA ASP A 236 6.82 -17.11 -0.07
C ASP A 236 7.56 -16.96 1.27
N ALA A 237 6.98 -16.24 2.23
CA ALA A 237 7.47 -16.05 3.61
C ALA A 237 8.87 -15.42 3.74
N VAL A 238 9.39 -14.77 2.69
CA VAL A 238 10.71 -14.08 2.74
C VAL A 238 10.63 -12.71 3.41
N ALA A 239 9.42 -12.23 3.69
CA ALA A 239 9.20 -10.92 4.26
C ALA A 239 9.85 -10.79 5.64
N ARG A 240 10.63 -9.73 5.84
CA ARG A 240 11.11 -9.30 7.15
C ARG A 240 9.98 -8.69 7.97
N TYR A 241 9.07 -7.98 7.30
CA TYR A 241 7.89 -7.38 7.90
C TYR A 241 6.63 -7.75 7.12
N LEU A 242 5.68 -8.37 7.79
CA LEU A 242 4.31 -8.57 7.34
C LEU A 242 3.41 -7.63 8.13
N VAL A 243 2.81 -6.65 7.47
CA VAL A 243 1.96 -5.64 8.11
C VAL A 243 0.53 -5.86 7.67
N LEU A 244 -0.34 -6.24 8.60
CA LEU A 244 -1.78 -6.25 8.37
C LEU A 244 -2.30 -4.82 8.47
N ALA A 245 -3.01 -4.39 7.44
CA ALA A 245 -3.41 -3.02 7.21
C ALA A 245 -4.91 -2.91 6.90
N HIS A 246 -5.43 -1.70 6.84
CA HIS A 246 -6.80 -1.38 6.48
C HIS A 246 -7.86 -2.13 7.30
N ILE A 247 -7.61 -2.25 8.61
CA ILE A 247 -8.47 -2.99 9.55
C ILE A 247 -9.72 -2.16 9.87
N SER A 248 -10.90 -2.76 9.66
CA SER A 248 -12.19 -2.14 9.98
C SER A 248 -12.37 -1.96 11.49
N ARG A 249 -12.77 -0.75 11.91
CA ARG A 249 -13.09 -0.49 13.32
C ARG A 249 -14.37 -1.19 13.79
N GLU A 250 -15.34 -1.36 12.88
CA GLU A 250 -16.67 -1.87 13.22
C GLU A 250 -16.77 -3.39 13.05
N ASN A 251 -16.00 -3.95 12.13
CA ASN A 251 -16.18 -5.35 11.70
C ASN A 251 -14.89 -6.16 11.85
N ASN A 252 -13.93 -5.66 12.63
CA ASN A 252 -12.70 -6.37 12.95
C ASN A 252 -12.14 -5.91 14.31
N ASN A 253 -11.13 -6.65 14.77
CA ASN A 253 -10.32 -6.28 15.91
C ASN A 253 -8.85 -6.59 15.56
N PRO A 254 -7.89 -5.69 15.87
CA PRO A 254 -6.47 -5.93 15.63
C PRO A 254 -5.94 -7.26 16.17
N ASP A 255 -6.42 -7.68 17.34
CA ASP A 255 -6.01 -8.96 17.95
C ASP A 255 -6.60 -10.16 17.21
N VAL A 256 -7.85 -10.07 16.73
CA VAL A 256 -8.47 -11.12 15.92
C VAL A 256 -7.74 -11.28 14.58
N ALA A 257 -7.41 -10.17 13.91
CA ALA A 257 -6.63 -10.19 12.69
C ALA A 257 -5.23 -10.80 12.91
N ARG A 258 -4.57 -10.42 14.01
CA ARG A 258 -3.25 -10.95 14.42
C ARG A 258 -3.31 -12.47 14.63
N ILE A 259 -4.21 -12.93 15.51
CA ILE A 259 -4.36 -14.37 15.84
C ILE A 259 -4.63 -15.18 14.58
N SER A 260 -5.55 -14.71 13.73
CA SER A 260 -5.89 -15.38 12.48
C SER A 260 -4.67 -15.54 11.54
N ALA A 261 -3.84 -14.51 11.45
CA ALA A 261 -2.62 -14.57 10.65
C ALA A 261 -1.53 -15.46 11.28
N GLU A 262 -1.32 -15.37 12.60
CA GLU A 262 -0.35 -16.20 13.32
C GLU A 262 -0.71 -17.69 13.20
N GLU A 263 -1.96 -18.06 13.38
CA GLU A 263 -2.44 -19.44 13.16
C GLU A 263 -2.22 -19.90 11.72
N ALA A 264 -2.44 -19.04 10.73
CA ALA A 264 -2.18 -19.35 9.34
C ALA A 264 -0.69 -19.62 9.08
N LEU A 265 0.17 -18.77 9.61
CA LEU A 265 1.62 -18.89 9.49
C LEU A 265 2.18 -20.18 10.16
N THR A 266 1.59 -20.63 11.29
CA THR A 266 1.99 -21.87 11.96
C THR A 266 1.58 -23.14 11.20
N ARG A 267 0.60 -23.06 10.31
CA ARG A 267 0.19 -24.20 9.45
C ARG A 267 1.12 -24.45 8.26
N ARG A 268 2.09 -23.58 8.04
CA ARG A 268 3.04 -23.71 6.93
C ARG A 268 4.00 -24.89 7.13
N PRO A 269 4.47 -25.51 6.03
CA PRO A 269 5.57 -26.46 6.09
C PRO A 269 6.84 -25.83 6.69
N VAL A 270 7.64 -26.63 7.36
CA VAL A 270 8.88 -26.18 8.03
C VAL A 270 9.82 -25.45 7.07
N GLU A 271 9.90 -25.92 5.82
CA GLU A 271 10.77 -25.37 4.76
C GLU A 271 10.34 -23.94 4.33
N SER A 272 9.10 -23.57 4.62
CA SER A 272 8.52 -22.26 4.27
C SER A 272 8.05 -21.49 5.49
N THR A 273 8.64 -21.74 6.67
CA THR A 273 8.31 -21.03 7.91
C THR A 273 8.57 -19.54 7.78
N PHE A 274 7.61 -18.74 8.19
CA PHE A 274 7.78 -17.29 8.29
C PHE A 274 8.61 -16.95 9.55
N SER A 275 9.72 -16.26 9.37
CA SER A 275 10.62 -15.83 10.44
C SER A 275 10.66 -14.32 10.65
N GLY A 276 9.86 -13.59 9.89
CA GLY A 276 9.76 -12.14 10.00
C GLY A 276 8.89 -11.67 11.17
N GLU A 277 8.65 -10.38 11.23
CA GLU A 277 7.81 -9.74 12.23
C GLU A 277 6.40 -9.48 11.68
N LEU A 278 5.37 -9.97 12.38
CA LEU A 278 3.97 -9.64 12.09
C LEU A 278 3.57 -8.39 12.86
N LEU A 279 3.13 -7.38 12.13
CA LEU A 279 2.75 -6.07 12.64
C LEU A 279 1.31 -5.74 12.24
N ILE A 280 0.67 -4.88 13.04
CA ILE A 280 -0.67 -4.37 12.76
C ILE A 280 -0.59 -2.86 12.57
N ALA A 281 -0.99 -2.37 11.42
CA ALA A 281 -1.10 -0.93 11.19
C ALA A 281 -2.36 -0.36 11.85
N SER A 282 -2.25 0.84 12.39
CA SER A 282 -3.33 1.52 13.10
C SER A 282 -3.87 2.68 12.27
N GLN A 283 -5.16 2.93 12.42
CA GLN A 283 -5.79 4.13 11.90
C GLN A 283 -5.45 5.37 12.73
N ASP A 284 -5.18 5.22 14.02
CA ASP A 284 -5.09 6.29 15.01
C ASP A 284 -3.67 6.76 15.31
N SER A 285 -2.68 5.91 15.03
CA SER A 285 -1.27 6.19 15.32
C SER A 285 -0.35 5.61 14.24
N PRO A 286 0.78 6.28 13.95
CA PRO A 286 1.80 5.71 13.09
C PRO A 286 2.38 4.41 13.67
N LEU A 287 2.69 3.49 12.77
CA LEU A 287 3.58 2.39 13.10
C LEU A 287 5.02 2.93 13.19
N ARG A 288 5.84 2.32 14.04
CA ARG A 288 7.28 2.65 14.03
C ARG A 288 7.87 2.52 12.62
N PRO A 289 8.83 3.38 12.23
CA PRO A 289 9.50 3.21 10.95
C PRO A 289 10.16 1.82 10.83
N LEU A 290 10.03 1.21 9.66
CA LEU A 290 10.58 -0.10 9.31
C LEU A 290 11.78 0.12 8.38
N GLU A 291 12.93 -0.42 8.75
CA GLU A 291 14.18 -0.32 7.99
C GLU A 291 14.45 -1.64 7.26
N LEU A 292 14.78 -1.56 5.96
CA LEU A 292 15.05 -2.71 5.08
C LEU A 292 16.47 -2.67 4.52
#